data_70cadce5f56758d1e5aec331e2766ab1
#
_entry.id   70cadce5f56758d1e5aec331e2766ab1
#
_cell.length_a   1.000
_cell.length_b   1.000
_cell.length_c   1.000
_cell.angle_alpha   90.00
_cell.angle_beta   90.00
_cell.angle_gamma   90.00
#
_symmetry.space_group_name_H-M   'P 1'
#
loop_
_entity.id
_entity.type
_entity.pdbx_description
1 polymer ?
#
loop_
_entity_poly.entity_id
_entity_poly.type
_entity_poly.pdbx_seq_one_letter_code
_entity_poly.pdbx_strand_id
1 'polypeptide(L)'
;MVSDYLISTFTGYTIKKNIMNKPTIKEVEEWVMTLYNTCEETITDAERREQHKYATMVQRPQDKKFLVNMLDESSQIRDDKKLAKRIKVLIDEYGIPKFLNKRDTFLFKVYQSFGHYFYPIAIPIIKKRLRMDTSRVIIDAARPHLTKHLATRFDQKIGQNVNLLGEVVLGDEEADKRYYSYLEAL
;
A
#
# COMPACT_ATOMS: atom_id res chain seq x y z
N MET A 1 26.97 -14.20 17.15
CA MET A 1 26.91 -13.07 18.10
C MET A 1 26.27 -11.87 17.41
N VAL A 2 25.04 -12.01 16.88
CA VAL A 2 24.25 -10.97 16.18
C VAL A 2 22.76 -11.16 16.47
N SER A 3 22.40 -11.64 17.67
CA SER A 3 20.99 -11.96 17.99
C SER A 3 20.36 -11.08 19.07
N ASP A 4 21.04 -10.05 19.57
CA ASP A 4 20.59 -9.39 20.81
C ASP A 4 20.05 -7.96 20.63
N TYR A 5 19.84 -7.46 19.41
CA TYR A 5 19.48 -6.04 19.18
C TYR A 5 18.11 -5.76 18.58
N LEU A 6 17.21 -6.71 18.48
CA LEU A 6 15.98 -6.50 17.70
C LEU A 6 14.66 -6.45 18.48
N ILE A 7 14.66 -6.30 19.81
CA ILE A 7 13.39 -6.07 20.55
C ILE A 7 13.64 -5.09 21.69
N SER A 8 13.68 -3.81 21.41
CA SER A 8 13.40 -2.81 22.43
C SER A 8 13.02 -1.49 21.78
N THR A 9 11.77 -1.27 21.57
CA THR A 9 11.09 0.04 21.67
C THR A 9 9.71 -0.01 21.01
N PHE A 10 8.78 -0.70 21.64
CA PHE A 10 7.40 -0.28 21.58
C PHE A 10 7.10 0.39 22.92
N THR A 11 6.93 1.71 22.88
CA THR A 11 6.35 2.56 23.93
C THR A 11 6.57 2.11 25.38
N GLY A 12 7.63 2.57 26.03
CA GLY A 12 7.70 2.70 27.50
C GLY A 12 7.58 1.44 28.36
N TYR A 13 7.33 0.28 27.79
CA TYR A 13 7.32 -1.00 28.48
C TYR A 13 8.66 -1.68 28.30
N THR A 14 9.49 -1.62 29.31
CA THR A 14 10.66 -2.48 29.43
C THR A 14 10.15 -3.92 29.51
N ILE A 15 10.14 -4.64 28.40
CA ILE A 15 9.99 -6.09 28.43
C ILE A 15 11.27 -6.64 29.06
N LYS A 16 11.25 -6.81 30.36
CA LYS A 16 12.30 -7.54 31.06
C LYS A 16 12.39 -8.94 30.47
N LYS A 17 13.56 -9.24 29.93
CA LYS A 17 13.99 -10.52 29.37
C LYS A 17 13.67 -11.68 30.32
N ASN A 18 12.48 -12.25 30.18
CA ASN A 18 12.16 -13.58 30.73
C ASN A 18 11.71 -14.46 29.56
N ILE A 19 12.68 -14.75 28.66
CA ILE A 19 12.47 -15.54 27.44
C ILE A 19 12.47 -17.06 27.75
N MET A 20 12.12 -17.48 28.93
CA MET A 20 12.12 -18.93 29.24
C MET A 20 10.73 -19.57 29.27
N ASN A 21 9.66 -18.82 29.30
CA ASN A 21 8.32 -19.40 29.22
C ASN A 21 7.61 -18.86 27.96
N LYS A 22 7.20 -19.79 27.08
CA LYS A 22 6.30 -19.42 25.97
C LYS A 22 5.02 -18.83 26.58
N PRO A 23 4.53 -17.69 26.08
CA PRO A 23 3.29 -17.10 26.59
C PRO A 23 2.13 -18.10 26.42
N THR A 24 1.24 -18.12 27.35
CA THR A 24 0.00 -18.88 27.25
C THR A 24 -0.92 -18.23 26.22
N ILE A 25 -1.85 -19.02 25.67
CA ILE A 25 -2.85 -18.49 24.71
C ILE A 25 -3.61 -17.33 25.34
N LYS A 26 -3.97 -17.43 26.62
CA LYS A 26 -4.69 -16.37 27.34
C LYS A 26 -3.89 -15.07 27.44
N GLU A 27 -2.60 -15.14 27.73
CA GLU A 27 -1.72 -13.94 27.74
C GLU A 27 -1.61 -13.30 26.37
N VAL A 28 -1.53 -14.11 25.30
CA VAL A 28 -1.51 -13.60 23.93
C VAL A 28 -2.84 -12.94 23.57
N GLU A 29 -3.98 -13.51 23.94
CA GLU A 29 -5.32 -12.93 23.75
C GLU A 29 -5.44 -11.58 24.49
N GLU A 30 -5.00 -11.51 25.74
CA GLU A 30 -5.02 -10.27 26.52
C GLU A 30 -4.15 -9.16 25.87
N TRP A 31 -2.97 -9.51 25.37
CA TRP A 31 -2.11 -8.57 24.64
C TRP A 31 -2.74 -8.08 23.34
N VAL A 32 -3.32 -8.99 22.56
CA VAL A 32 -4.01 -8.65 21.32
C VAL A 32 -5.18 -7.72 21.59
N MET A 33 -5.99 -8.01 22.59
CA MET A 33 -7.12 -7.16 22.97
C MET A 33 -6.67 -5.79 23.47
N THR A 34 -5.60 -5.74 24.26
CA THR A 34 -5.03 -4.47 24.74
C THR A 34 -4.53 -3.63 23.57
N LEU A 35 -3.79 -4.25 22.63
CA LEU A 35 -3.29 -3.57 21.43
C LEU A 35 -4.45 -3.07 20.57
N TYR A 36 -5.45 -3.93 20.33
CA TYR A 36 -6.66 -3.57 19.57
C TYR A 36 -7.37 -2.35 20.16
N ASN A 37 -7.65 -2.38 21.47
CA ASN A 37 -8.32 -1.29 22.16
C ASN A 37 -7.51 0.02 22.10
N THR A 38 -6.19 -0.07 22.29
CA THR A 38 -5.29 1.09 22.15
C THR A 38 -5.33 1.68 20.74
N CYS A 39 -5.34 0.82 19.72
CA CYS A 39 -5.48 1.27 18.33
C CYS A 39 -6.81 1.96 18.08
N GLU A 40 -7.93 1.39 18.59
CA GLU A 40 -9.27 1.97 18.44
C GLU A 40 -9.42 3.32 19.15
N GLU A 41 -8.76 3.52 20.29
CA GLU A 41 -8.74 4.78 21.04
C GLU A 41 -7.90 5.86 20.37
N THR A 42 -6.83 5.47 19.67
CA THR A 42 -5.87 6.39 19.05
C THR A 42 -6.14 6.69 17.60
N ILE A 43 -7.00 5.89 16.94
CA ILE A 43 -7.32 6.06 15.53
C ILE A 43 -8.00 7.40 15.25
N THR A 44 -7.48 8.12 14.28
CA THR A 44 -8.07 9.38 13.82
C THR A 44 -9.31 9.15 12.94
N ASP A 45 -10.19 10.15 12.84
CA ASP A 45 -11.34 10.09 11.93
C ASP A 45 -10.92 9.88 10.45
N ALA A 46 -9.76 10.37 10.06
CA ALA A 46 -9.23 10.17 8.71
C ALA A 46 -8.87 8.69 8.48
N GLU A 47 -8.19 8.06 9.43
CA GLU A 47 -7.82 6.65 9.38
C GLU A 47 -9.04 5.74 9.45
N ARG A 48 -10.03 6.09 10.29
CA ARG A 48 -11.30 5.35 10.39
C ARG A 48 -12.08 5.38 9.06
N ARG A 49 -12.11 6.52 8.37
CA ARG A 49 -12.70 6.62 7.03
C ARG A 49 -11.96 5.75 6.01
N GLU A 50 -10.64 5.68 6.09
CA GLU A 50 -9.86 4.81 5.20
C GLU A 50 -10.06 3.33 5.50
N GLN A 51 -10.08 2.93 6.77
CA GLN A 51 -10.42 1.56 7.15
C GLN A 51 -11.77 1.15 6.58
N HIS A 52 -12.78 2.02 6.70
CA HIS A 52 -14.10 1.76 6.14
C HIS A 52 -14.09 1.63 4.62
N LYS A 53 -13.30 2.48 3.94
CA LYS A 53 -13.07 2.39 2.48
C LYS A 53 -12.49 1.02 2.10
N TYR A 54 -11.43 0.57 2.78
CA TYR A 54 -10.82 -0.73 2.52
C TYR A 54 -11.73 -1.91 2.87
N ALA A 55 -12.44 -1.84 4.00
CA ALA A 55 -13.42 -2.86 4.37
C ALA A 55 -14.52 -3.01 3.31
N THR A 56 -15.05 -1.89 2.82
CA THR A 56 -16.05 -1.87 1.75
C THR A 56 -15.49 -2.49 0.46
N MET A 57 -14.26 -2.17 0.10
CA MET A 57 -13.60 -2.72 -1.09
C MET A 57 -13.43 -4.24 -0.97
N VAL A 58 -12.97 -4.74 0.19
CA VAL A 58 -12.75 -6.19 0.40
C VAL A 58 -14.04 -6.99 0.29
N GLN A 59 -15.16 -6.43 0.77
CA GLN A 59 -16.47 -7.07 0.70
C GLN A 59 -17.07 -7.12 -0.72
N ARG A 60 -16.47 -6.44 -1.69
CA ARG A 60 -16.95 -6.34 -3.06
C ARG A 60 -15.91 -6.87 -4.06
N PRO A 61 -16.06 -8.12 -4.54
CA PRO A 61 -15.08 -8.73 -5.43
C PRO A 61 -14.79 -7.93 -6.70
N GLN A 62 -15.79 -7.26 -7.29
CA GLN A 62 -15.61 -6.42 -8.47
C GLN A 62 -14.75 -5.19 -8.18
N ASP A 63 -14.98 -4.52 -7.05
CA ASP A 63 -14.22 -3.34 -6.65
C ASP A 63 -12.75 -3.72 -6.41
N LYS A 64 -12.51 -4.89 -5.78
CA LYS A 64 -11.16 -5.42 -5.57
C LYS A 64 -10.48 -5.74 -6.90
N LYS A 65 -11.17 -6.45 -7.83
CA LYS A 65 -10.64 -6.77 -9.16
C LYS A 65 -10.31 -5.49 -9.94
N PHE A 66 -11.22 -4.52 -9.94
CA PHE A 66 -10.98 -3.22 -10.58
C PHE A 66 -9.68 -2.57 -10.06
N LEU A 67 -9.51 -2.46 -8.73
CA LEU A 67 -8.35 -1.80 -8.15
C LEU A 67 -7.05 -2.55 -8.47
N VAL A 68 -7.03 -3.87 -8.33
CA VAL A 68 -5.85 -4.69 -8.62
C VAL A 68 -5.44 -4.54 -10.09
N ASN A 69 -6.38 -4.71 -11.02
CA ASN A 69 -6.09 -4.54 -12.44
C ASN A 69 -5.66 -3.11 -12.78
N MET A 70 -6.27 -2.11 -12.15
CA MET A 70 -5.92 -0.72 -12.38
C MET A 70 -4.49 -0.39 -11.89
N LEU A 71 -4.08 -0.94 -10.76
CA LEU A 71 -2.71 -0.80 -10.24
C LEU A 71 -1.71 -1.49 -11.16
N ASP A 72 -1.98 -2.72 -11.54
CA ASP A 72 -1.13 -3.49 -12.44
C ASP A 72 -0.96 -2.80 -13.80
N GLU A 73 -2.05 -2.48 -14.46
CA GLU A 73 -2.06 -1.82 -15.76
C GLU A 73 -1.41 -0.42 -15.72
N SER A 74 -1.60 0.34 -14.63
CA SER A 74 -0.97 1.65 -14.49
C SER A 74 0.55 1.58 -14.28
N SER A 75 1.05 0.46 -13.78
CA SER A 75 2.49 0.21 -13.59
C SER A 75 3.16 -0.26 -14.88
N GLN A 76 2.47 -1.08 -15.67
CA GLN A 76 3.01 -1.69 -16.89
C GLN A 76 2.88 -0.79 -18.12
N ILE A 77 1.74 -0.08 -18.26
CA ILE A 77 1.45 0.71 -19.46
C ILE A 77 2.04 2.13 -19.31
N ARG A 78 3.12 2.40 -20.05
CA ARG A 78 3.76 3.73 -20.06
C ARG A 78 3.03 4.74 -20.93
N ASP A 79 2.42 4.27 -22.05
CA ASP A 79 1.67 5.12 -22.99
C ASP A 79 0.31 5.53 -22.40
N ASP A 80 0.14 6.81 -22.12
CA ASP A 80 -1.06 7.35 -21.49
C ASP A 80 -2.34 7.15 -22.31
N LYS A 81 -2.24 7.13 -23.64
CA LYS A 81 -3.39 6.87 -24.51
C LYS A 81 -3.84 5.41 -24.45
N LYS A 82 -2.87 4.48 -24.40
CA LYS A 82 -3.16 3.04 -24.22
C LYS A 82 -3.75 2.80 -22.84
N LEU A 83 -3.16 3.39 -21.80
CA LEU A 83 -3.67 3.28 -20.44
C LEU A 83 -5.09 3.84 -20.32
N ALA A 84 -5.38 4.97 -20.95
CA ALA A 84 -6.73 5.54 -20.96
C ALA A 84 -7.77 4.59 -21.56
N LYS A 85 -7.46 3.95 -22.68
CA LYS A 85 -8.36 2.95 -23.30
C LYS A 85 -8.57 1.77 -22.36
N ARG A 86 -7.50 1.33 -21.69
CA ARG A 86 -7.56 0.20 -20.78
C ARG A 86 -8.39 0.49 -19.53
N ILE A 87 -8.22 1.67 -18.94
CA ILE A 87 -9.04 2.13 -17.80
C ILE A 87 -10.53 2.16 -18.19
N LYS A 88 -10.85 2.61 -19.42
CA LYS A 88 -12.23 2.58 -19.90
C LYS A 88 -12.78 1.14 -19.94
N VAL A 89 -12.01 0.20 -20.47
CA VAL A 89 -12.39 -1.23 -20.48
C VAL A 89 -12.63 -1.75 -19.06
N LEU A 90 -11.76 -1.41 -18.11
CA LEU A 90 -11.95 -1.82 -16.70
C LEU A 90 -13.22 -1.24 -16.08
N ILE A 91 -13.56 0.03 -16.40
CA ILE A 91 -14.80 0.64 -15.93
C ILE A 91 -16.03 -0.03 -16.56
N ASP A 92 -15.96 -0.36 -17.84
CA ASP A 92 -17.06 -1.01 -18.54
C ASP A 92 -17.25 -2.47 -18.04
N GLU A 93 -16.17 -3.17 -17.67
CA GLU A 93 -16.18 -4.56 -17.18
C GLU A 93 -16.62 -4.69 -15.72
N TYR A 94 -16.03 -3.88 -14.83
CA TYR A 94 -16.23 -4.00 -13.38
C TYR A 94 -17.18 -2.94 -12.80
N GLY A 95 -17.51 -1.92 -13.58
CA GLY A 95 -18.25 -0.75 -13.14
C GLY A 95 -17.37 0.24 -12.37
N ILE A 96 -17.95 1.36 -11.96
CA ILE A 96 -17.28 2.34 -11.12
C ILE A 96 -17.28 1.85 -9.68
N PRO A 97 -16.11 1.73 -9.02
CA PRO A 97 -16.00 1.20 -7.66
C PRO A 97 -16.81 2.00 -6.65
N LYS A 98 -17.51 1.31 -5.74
CA LYS A 98 -18.36 1.95 -4.74
C LYS A 98 -17.60 2.48 -3.51
N PHE A 99 -16.35 2.08 -3.32
CA PHE A 99 -15.49 2.61 -2.26
C PHE A 99 -14.99 4.03 -2.55
N LEU A 100 -15.16 4.52 -3.79
CA LEU A 100 -14.76 5.87 -4.16
C LEU A 100 -15.65 6.92 -3.51
N ASN A 101 -15.06 8.07 -3.17
CA ASN A 101 -15.82 9.22 -2.71
C ASN A 101 -16.68 9.82 -3.86
N LYS A 102 -17.62 10.69 -3.52
CA LYS A 102 -18.55 11.28 -4.50
C LYS A 102 -17.84 12.05 -5.63
N ARG A 103 -16.71 12.71 -5.33
CA ARG A 103 -15.92 13.46 -6.33
C ARG A 103 -15.25 12.51 -7.30
N ASP A 104 -14.57 11.48 -6.79
CA ASP A 104 -13.88 10.49 -7.62
C ASP A 104 -14.89 9.70 -8.45
N THR A 105 -16.04 9.32 -7.88
CA THR A 105 -17.15 8.68 -8.61
C THR A 105 -17.64 9.55 -9.76
N PHE A 106 -17.82 10.87 -9.53
CA PHE A 106 -18.23 11.80 -10.58
C PHE A 106 -17.17 11.90 -11.68
N LEU A 107 -15.88 12.01 -11.31
CA LEU A 107 -14.78 12.05 -12.27
C LEU A 107 -14.72 10.76 -13.12
N PHE A 108 -14.92 9.60 -12.52
CA PHE A 108 -14.98 8.34 -13.27
C PHE A 108 -16.20 8.27 -14.21
N LYS A 109 -17.35 8.80 -13.84
CA LYS A 109 -18.51 8.91 -14.73
C LYS A 109 -18.23 9.82 -15.94
N VAL A 110 -17.65 10.98 -15.70
CA VAL A 110 -17.24 11.90 -16.78
C VAL A 110 -16.17 11.23 -17.65
N TYR A 111 -15.21 10.53 -17.03
CA TYR A 111 -14.19 9.80 -17.75
C TYR A 111 -14.77 8.68 -18.62
N GLN A 112 -15.74 7.92 -18.15
CA GLN A 112 -16.41 6.85 -18.91
C GLN A 112 -17.01 7.39 -20.21
N SER A 113 -17.59 8.61 -20.17
CA SER A 113 -18.21 9.23 -21.32
C SER A 113 -17.22 9.92 -22.27
N PHE A 114 -16.23 10.64 -21.72
CA PHE A 114 -15.37 11.55 -22.47
C PHE A 114 -13.87 11.33 -22.26
N GLY A 115 -13.46 10.41 -21.36
CA GLY A 115 -12.09 10.31 -20.88
C GLY A 115 -11.03 10.03 -21.97
N HIS A 116 -11.42 9.40 -23.05
CA HIS A 116 -10.51 9.14 -24.15
C HIS A 116 -10.10 10.42 -24.95
N TYR A 117 -10.83 11.52 -24.82
CA TYR A 117 -10.45 12.83 -25.38
C TYR A 117 -9.57 13.62 -24.41
N PHE A 118 -9.79 13.45 -23.10
CA PHE A 118 -9.08 14.20 -22.05
C PHE A 118 -7.95 13.41 -21.37
N TYR A 119 -7.52 12.28 -21.98
CA TYR A 119 -6.50 11.41 -21.39
C TYR A 119 -5.20 12.13 -21.00
N PRO A 120 -4.70 13.17 -21.73
CA PRO A 120 -3.45 13.81 -21.35
C PRO A 120 -3.52 14.52 -19.99
N ILE A 121 -4.73 14.91 -19.57
CA ILE A 121 -4.98 15.54 -18.25
C ILE A 121 -5.43 14.48 -17.23
N ALA A 122 -6.32 13.58 -17.63
CA ALA A 122 -6.92 12.61 -16.73
C ALA A 122 -5.91 11.57 -16.23
N ILE A 123 -5.06 11.02 -17.10
CA ILE A 123 -4.13 9.96 -16.74
C ILE A 123 -3.09 10.38 -15.71
N PRO A 124 -2.42 11.54 -15.81
CA PRO A 124 -1.54 12.02 -14.75
C PRO A 124 -2.24 12.18 -13.40
N ILE A 125 -3.49 12.68 -13.40
CA ILE A 125 -4.28 12.82 -12.18
C ILE A 125 -4.60 11.46 -11.57
N ILE A 126 -5.04 10.50 -12.38
CA ILE A 126 -5.33 9.13 -11.95
C ILE A 126 -4.06 8.46 -11.38
N LYS A 127 -2.94 8.52 -12.11
CA LYS A 127 -1.65 7.98 -11.65
C LYS A 127 -1.22 8.61 -10.33
N LYS A 128 -1.33 9.93 -10.19
CA LYS A 128 -1.04 10.63 -8.94
C LYS A 128 -1.94 10.16 -7.80
N ARG A 129 -3.22 9.99 -8.06
CA ARG A 129 -4.20 9.52 -7.05
C ARG A 129 -3.90 8.09 -6.61
N LEU A 130 -3.64 7.18 -7.55
CA LEU A 130 -3.25 5.82 -7.23
C LEU A 130 -1.99 5.77 -6.36
N ARG A 131 -0.95 6.54 -6.72
CA ARG A 131 0.27 6.63 -5.91
C ARG A 131 -0.01 7.15 -4.49
N MET A 132 -0.87 8.14 -4.35
CA MET A 132 -1.25 8.66 -3.02
C MET A 132 -2.01 7.62 -2.20
N ASP A 133 -2.95 6.91 -2.80
CA ASP A 133 -3.76 5.89 -2.12
C ASP A 133 -2.92 4.65 -1.74
N THR A 134 -1.88 4.33 -2.52
CA THR A 134 -0.97 3.20 -2.24
C THR A 134 0.27 3.57 -1.43
N SER A 135 0.58 4.85 -1.28
CA SER A 135 1.83 5.35 -0.68
C SER A 135 2.08 4.94 0.78
N ARG A 136 1.07 4.44 1.47
CA ARG A 136 1.23 3.88 2.83
C ARG A 136 1.79 2.46 2.83
N VAL A 137 1.68 1.76 1.71
CA VAL A 137 2.10 0.36 1.55
C VAL A 137 3.19 0.25 0.51
N ILE A 138 3.10 1.03 -0.58
CA ILE A 138 4.03 1.00 -1.71
C ILE A 138 4.69 2.38 -1.80
N ILE A 139 6.00 2.41 -1.64
CA ILE A 139 6.81 3.63 -1.67
C ILE A 139 7.63 3.62 -2.95
N ASP A 140 7.82 4.80 -3.54
CA ASP A 140 8.72 4.97 -4.67
C ASP A 140 10.15 4.63 -4.23
N ALA A 141 10.76 3.65 -4.89
CA ALA A 141 12.12 3.19 -4.60
C ALA A 141 13.20 4.18 -5.06
N ALA A 142 12.85 5.27 -5.76
CA ALA A 142 13.80 6.31 -6.10
C ALA A 142 14.47 6.86 -4.84
N ARG A 143 15.82 6.88 -4.84
CA ARG A 143 16.63 7.22 -3.66
C ARG A 143 16.13 8.43 -2.85
N PRO A 144 15.79 9.60 -3.44
CA PRO A 144 15.34 10.75 -2.65
C PRO A 144 14.08 10.47 -1.83
N HIS A 145 13.14 9.70 -2.38
CA HIS A 145 11.87 9.39 -1.75
C HIS A 145 12.03 8.32 -0.66
N LEU A 146 12.71 7.24 -1.00
CA LEU A 146 12.97 6.14 -0.08
C LEU A 146 13.80 6.60 1.12
N THR A 147 14.94 7.28 0.88
CA THR A 147 15.82 7.79 1.95
C THR A 147 15.06 8.72 2.90
N LYS A 148 14.27 9.65 2.35
CA LYS A 148 13.45 10.56 3.18
C LYS A 148 12.44 9.80 4.03
N HIS A 149 11.79 8.80 3.45
CA HIS A 149 10.82 7.98 4.18
C HIS A 149 11.49 7.21 5.31
N LEU A 150 12.58 6.51 5.02
CA LEU A 150 13.32 5.72 6.00
C LEU A 150 13.83 6.61 7.13
N ALA A 151 14.41 7.78 6.83
CA ALA A 151 14.86 8.74 7.85
C ALA A 151 13.70 9.19 8.74
N THR A 152 12.55 9.55 8.17
CA THR A 152 11.36 9.94 8.94
C THR A 152 10.90 8.82 9.88
N ARG A 153 10.90 7.56 9.43
CA ARG A 153 10.52 6.42 10.25
C ARG A 153 11.55 6.11 11.33
N PHE A 154 12.81 6.25 11.01
CA PHE A 154 13.90 6.11 12.00
C PHE A 154 13.76 7.13 13.13
N ASP A 155 13.48 8.39 12.80
CA ASP A 155 13.26 9.46 13.82
C ASP A 155 12.03 9.13 14.71
N GLN A 156 11.02 8.49 14.15
CA GLN A 156 9.84 7.99 14.87
C GLN A 156 10.12 6.70 15.67
N LYS A 157 11.35 6.18 15.65
CA LYS A 157 11.74 4.91 16.28
C LYS A 157 10.99 3.70 15.75
N ILE A 158 10.62 3.73 14.47
CA ILE A 158 9.93 2.64 13.77
C ILE A 158 10.93 1.92 12.87
N GLY A 159 11.19 0.64 13.18
CA GLY A 159 11.97 -0.24 12.32
C GLY A 159 11.22 -0.52 11.01
N GLN A 160 11.94 -0.49 9.90
CA GLN A 160 11.37 -0.73 8.58
C GLN A 160 11.91 -2.02 7.98
N ASN A 161 11.02 -2.81 7.40
CA ASN A 161 11.36 -3.90 6.50
C ASN A 161 11.02 -3.46 5.07
N VAL A 162 12.03 -3.29 4.24
CA VAL A 162 11.87 -2.87 2.85
C VAL A 162 11.87 -4.09 1.96
N ASN A 163 10.79 -4.28 1.21
CA ASN A 163 10.69 -5.33 0.21
C ASN A 163 10.39 -4.71 -1.16
N LEU A 164 11.21 -5.04 -2.16
CA LEU A 164 10.96 -4.63 -3.54
C LEU A 164 9.79 -5.44 -4.10
N LEU A 165 8.72 -4.75 -4.49
CA LEU A 165 7.62 -5.36 -5.21
C LEU A 165 8.11 -5.81 -6.58
N GLY A 166 7.93 -7.07 -6.85
CA GLY A 166 8.27 -7.65 -8.13
C GLY A 166 7.62 -9.01 -8.23
N GLU A 167 7.13 -9.31 -9.39
CA GLU A 167 6.48 -10.56 -9.70
C GLU A 167 7.48 -11.70 -9.86
N VAL A 168 7.00 -12.83 -10.32
CA VAL A 168 7.76 -14.05 -10.51
C VAL A 168 9.02 -13.77 -11.34
N VAL A 169 10.16 -14.18 -10.81
CA VAL A 169 11.44 -14.13 -11.53
C VAL A 169 11.41 -15.22 -12.61
N LEU A 170 11.46 -14.83 -13.88
CA LEU A 170 11.36 -15.73 -15.02
C LEU A 170 12.71 -16.14 -15.62
N GLY A 171 13.82 -15.97 -14.90
CA GLY A 171 15.14 -16.39 -15.35
C GLY A 171 16.27 -15.71 -14.60
N ASP A 172 17.49 -16.20 -14.86
CA ASP A 172 18.71 -15.76 -14.14
C ASP A 172 19.00 -14.27 -14.35
N GLU A 173 18.80 -13.76 -15.57
CA GLU A 173 19.04 -12.34 -15.88
C GLU A 173 18.11 -11.42 -15.09
N GLU A 174 16.87 -11.82 -14.87
CA GLU A 174 15.92 -11.04 -14.10
C GLU A 174 16.20 -11.18 -12.59
N ALA A 175 16.65 -12.36 -12.14
CA ALA A 175 17.13 -12.59 -10.79
C ALA A 175 18.31 -11.69 -10.44
N ASP A 176 19.28 -11.58 -11.34
CA ASP A 176 20.46 -10.72 -11.19
C ASP A 176 20.06 -9.23 -11.14
N LYS A 177 19.19 -8.78 -12.04
CA LYS A 177 18.67 -7.40 -12.01
C LYS A 177 18.01 -7.09 -10.68
N ARG A 178 17.21 -8.01 -10.15
CA ARG A 178 16.54 -7.85 -8.86
C ARG A 178 17.55 -7.84 -7.71
N TYR A 179 18.52 -8.73 -7.71
CA TYR A 179 19.59 -8.76 -6.72
C TYR A 179 20.32 -7.41 -6.66
N TYR A 180 20.73 -6.86 -7.81
CA TYR A 180 21.37 -5.54 -7.86
C TYR A 180 20.43 -4.41 -7.41
N SER A 181 19.13 -4.49 -7.72
CA SER A 181 18.16 -3.51 -7.24
C SER A 181 18.00 -3.53 -5.70
N TYR A 182 18.09 -4.70 -5.08
CA TYR A 182 18.14 -4.80 -3.61
C TYR A 182 19.41 -4.20 -3.03
N LEU A 183 20.57 -4.48 -3.63
CA LEU A 183 21.85 -3.87 -3.20
C LEU A 183 21.85 -2.35 -3.35
N GLU A 184 21.19 -1.83 -4.38
CA GLU A 184 21.09 -0.40 -4.62
C GLU A 184 20.11 0.30 -3.64
N ALA A 185 19.12 -0.42 -3.15
CA ALA A 185 18.15 0.09 -2.17
C ALA A 185 18.68 0.13 -0.74
N LEU A 186 19.73 -0.65 -0.43
CA LEU A 186 20.43 -0.65 0.86
C LEU A 186 21.42 0.50 0.96
#